data_da7fbaf6c13ed6f16573a651e6d358cf
#
_entry.id   da7fbaf6c13ed6f16573a651e6d358cf
#
_cell.length_a   1.000
_cell.length_b   1.000
_cell.length_c   1.000
_cell.angle_alpha   90.00
_cell.angle_beta   90.00
_cell.angle_gamma   90.00
#
_symmetry.space_group_name_H-M   'P 1'
#
loop_
_entity.id
_entity.type
_entity.pdbx_description
1 polymer ?
#
loop_
_entity_poly.entity_id
_entity_poly.type
_entity_poly.pdbx_seq_one_letter_code
_entity_poly.pdbx_strand_id
1 'polypeptide(L)'
;MGFLSKIMGAGAPTPSVPKAARFRTEPDAIYVPVSVLLVPLDKVNDKTISQGIFGAGAAILPMGDVVFAPADGRVEVTMVTNHAIGIRTADGADVLVHVGIDTVKMDGKGFERFVEAGENVFAGQPLLAFDADRIVEAGFDPTVIVSVTNSDERAVALVAESGTKIDGMPLLKVGEPLLRVG
;
A
#
# COMPACT_ATOMS: atom_id res chain seq x y z
N MET A 1 -41.95 26.43 30.90
CA MET A 1 -40.86 25.52 31.40
C MET A 1 -40.33 24.78 30.20
N GLY A 2 -39.16 25.23 29.74
CA GLY A 2 -38.56 24.72 28.51
C GLY A 2 -37.80 23.44 28.75
N PHE A 3 -38.11 22.40 28.00
CA PHE A 3 -37.30 21.22 27.82
C PHE A 3 -36.33 21.48 26.66
N LEU A 4 -35.19 22.09 26.92
CA LEU A 4 -34.05 22.08 26.02
C LEU A 4 -33.29 20.78 26.23
N SER A 5 -33.77 19.72 25.61
CA SER A 5 -33.05 18.47 25.51
C SER A 5 -31.81 18.67 24.67
N LYS A 6 -30.73 18.52 25.34
CA LYS A 6 -29.32 18.45 24.92
C LYS A 6 -29.17 17.36 23.85
N ILE A 7 -29.19 17.72 22.59
CA ILE A 7 -28.67 16.85 21.51
C ILE A 7 -27.16 17.09 21.50
N MET A 8 -26.48 16.38 22.38
CA MET A 8 -25.04 16.18 22.21
C MET A 8 -24.87 15.26 20.99
N GLY A 9 -24.35 15.82 19.92
CA GLY A 9 -23.96 15.07 18.75
C GLY A 9 -23.06 13.92 19.18
N ALA A 10 -23.51 12.70 18.91
CA ALA A 10 -22.63 11.55 18.94
C ALA A 10 -21.54 11.84 17.90
N GLY A 11 -20.32 12.13 18.37
CA GLY A 11 -19.17 12.22 17.52
C GLY A 11 -19.08 10.92 16.72
N ALA A 12 -18.90 11.02 15.41
CA ALA A 12 -18.60 9.85 14.62
C ALA A 12 -17.47 9.08 15.31
N PRO A 13 -17.56 7.74 15.44
CA PRO A 13 -16.51 6.97 16.06
C PRO A 13 -15.20 7.30 15.35
N THR A 14 -14.19 7.71 16.09
CA THR A 14 -12.85 7.88 15.54
C THR A 14 -12.46 6.53 14.95
N PRO A 15 -12.11 6.44 13.66
CA PRO A 15 -11.75 5.16 13.06
C PRO A 15 -10.61 4.54 13.89
N SER A 16 -10.78 3.31 14.31
CA SER A 16 -9.75 2.62 15.07
C SER A 16 -8.66 2.17 14.10
N VAL A 17 -7.42 2.56 14.35
CA VAL A 17 -6.27 2.07 13.58
C VAL A 17 -6.29 0.54 13.59
N PRO A 18 -6.21 -0.12 12.42
CA PRO A 18 -6.20 -1.57 12.33
C PRO A 18 -5.04 -2.18 13.12
N LYS A 19 -5.22 -3.43 13.57
CA LYS A 19 -4.16 -4.16 14.26
C LYS A 19 -3.01 -4.45 13.29
N ALA A 20 -1.78 -4.22 13.73
CA ALA A 20 -0.59 -4.54 12.94
C ALA A 20 -0.52 -6.03 12.57
N ALA A 21 -0.15 -6.32 11.35
CA ALA A 21 0.24 -7.65 10.92
C ALA A 21 1.59 -8.01 11.57
N ARG A 22 1.76 -9.28 11.97
CA ARG A 22 3.00 -9.76 12.57
C ARG A 22 3.53 -10.94 11.78
N PHE A 23 4.73 -10.78 11.24
CA PHE A 23 5.45 -11.81 10.50
C PHE A 23 6.95 -11.69 10.75
N ARG A 24 7.70 -12.70 10.32
CA ARG A 24 9.16 -12.69 10.45
C ARG A 24 9.74 -11.85 9.32
N THR A 25 10.64 -10.93 9.65
CA THR A 25 11.36 -10.10 8.69
C THR A 25 12.77 -10.62 8.46
N GLU A 26 13.28 -10.40 7.25
CA GLU A 26 14.64 -10.66 6.83
C GLU A 26 15.24 -9.38 6.27
N PRO A 27 16.56 -9.20 6.34
CA PRO A 27 17.22 -8.08 5.68
C PRO A 27 16.92 -8.07 4.17
N ASP A 28 16.93 -6.89 3.58
CA ASP A 28 16.79 -6.65 2.13
C ASP A 28 15.47 -7.13 1.51
N ALA A 29 14.49 -7.52 2.34
CA ALA A 29 13.18 -7.96 1.88
C ALA A 29 12.13 -6.85 1.96
N ILE A 30 11.39 -6.69 0.86
CA ILE A 30 10.16 -5.91 0.80
C ILE A 30 9.01 -6.91 0.77
N TYR A 31 8.05 -6.72 1.67
CA TYR A 31 6.96 -7.65 1.91
C TYR A 31 5.66 -7.21 1.22
N VAL A 32 4.80 -8.19 0.97
CA VAL A 32 3.43 -7.97 0.48
C VAL A 32 2.66 -7.09 1.48
N PRO A 33 2.21 -5.88 1.08
CA PRO A 33 1.60 -4.93 2.00
C PRO A 33 0.09 -5.14 2.21
N VAL A 34 -0.57 -5.87 1.33
CA VAL A 34 -1.99 -6.21 1.39
C VAL A 34 -2.18 -7.59 0.79
N SER A 35 -3.14 -8.41 1.26
CA SER A 35 -3.41 -9.73 0.63
C SER A 35 -3.87 -9.53 -0.81
N VAL A 36 -3.28 -10.29 -1.77
CA VAL A 36 -3.31 -9.91 -3.19
C VAL A 36 -3.23 -11.10 -4.15
N LEU A 37 -3.66 -10.84 -5.39
CA LEU A 37 -3.23 -11.59 -6.56
C LEU A 37 -2.09 -10.82 -7.25
N LEU A 38 -0.95 -11.47 -7.44
CA LEU A 38 0.21 -10.86 -8.10
C LEU A 38 -0.03 -10.72 -9.60
N VAL A 39 0.17 -9.51 -10.11
CA VAL A 39 0.10 -9.19 -11.53
C VAL A 39 1.49 -8.74 -12.00
N PRO A 40 2.01 -9.27 -13.11
CA PRO A 40 3.23 -8.73 -13.70
C PRO A 40 3.06 -7.23 -14.03
N LEU A 41 4.09 -6.42 -13.71
CA LEU A 41 4.01 -4.97 -13.86
C LEU A 41 3.75 -4.56 -15.32
N ASP A 42 4.30 -5.31 -16.28
CA ASP A 42 4.10 -5.12 -17.72
C ASP A 42 2.68 -5.44 -18.22
N LYS A 43 1.85 -6.06 -17.38
CA LYS A 43 0.43 -6.36 -17.67
C LYS A 43 -0.53 -5.30 -17.13
N VAL A 44 -0.04 -4.33 -16.38
CA VAL A 44 -0.86 -3.21 -15.90
C VAL A 44 -1.25 -2.33 -17.08
N ASN A 45 -2.53 -2.01 -17.19
CA ASN A 45 -3.07 -1.20 -18.29
C ASN A 45 -2.82 0.31 -18.08
N ASP A 46 -1.60 0.64 -17.68
CA ASP A 46 -1.12 2.02 -17.58
C ASP A 46 0.32 2.09 -18.08
N LYS A 47 0.59 3.00 -19.03
CA LYS A 47 1.91 3.12 -19.66
C LYS A 47 2.99 3.61 -18.68
N THR A 48 2.65 4.49 -17.77
CA THR A 48 3.59 5.03 -16.77
C THR A 48 4.07 3.91 -15.85
N ILE A 49 3.14 3.10 -15.38
CA ILE A 49 3.40 1.98 -14.46
C ILE A 49 4.10 0.83 -15.19
N SER A 50 3.57 0.42 -16.34
CA SER A 50 4.12 -0.71 -17.10
C SER A 50 5.53 -0.44 -17.67
N GLN A 51 5.90 0.82 -17.85
CA GLN A 51 7.26 1.23 -18.22
C GLN A 51 8.21 1.40 -17.02
N GLY A 52 7.74 1.14 -15.80
CA GLY A 52 8.57 1.22 -14.59
C GLY A 52 9.00 2.63 -14.22
N ILE A 53 8.22 3.68 -14.55
CA ILE A 53 8.57 5.09 -14.21
C ILE A 53 8.67 5.27 -12.69
N PHE A 54 7.96 4.48 -11.91
CA PHE A 54 8.07 4.47 -10.45
C PHE A 54 9.19 3.55 -9.91
N GLY A 55 10.07 3.04 -10.78
CA GLY A 55 11.12 2.10 -10.43
C GLY A 55 10.70 0.63 -10.59
N ALA A 56 11.64 -0.27 -10.30
CA ALA A 56 11.40 -1.72 -10.33
C ALA A 56 10.46 -2.13 -9.20
N GLY A 57 9.51 -3.03 -9.48
CA GLY A 57 8.52 -3.41 -8.48
C GLY A 57 7.50 -4.43 -8.97
N ALA A 58 6.35 -4.44 -8.32
CA ALA A 58 5.24 -5.33 -8.61
C ALA A 58 3.90 -4.59 -8.58
N ALA A 59 2.99 -5.02 -9.44
CA ALA A 59 1.58 -4.65 -9.38
C ALA A 59 0.79 -5.78 -8.72
N ILE A 60 -0.17 -5.43 -7.89
CA ILE A 60 -0.93 -6.36 -7.08
C ILE A 60 -2.41 -5.99 -7.08
N LEU A 61 -3.28 -6.95 -7.36
CA LEU A 61 -4.73 -6.79 -7.23
C LEU A 61 -5.12 -7.03 -5.77
N PRO A 62 -5.58 -6.01 -5.04
CA PRO A 62 -5.85 -6.13 -3.61
C PRO A 62 -7.07 -7.00 -3.34
N MET A 63 -6.97 -7.84 -2.30
CA MET A 63 -8.07 -8.62 -1.72
C MET A 63 -8.37 -8.19 -0.29
N GLY A 64 -7.85 -7.05 0.13
CA GLY A 64 -8.05 -6.40 1.42
C GLY A 64 -8.13 -4.90 1.25
N ASP A 65 -8.41 -4.21 2.33
CA ASP A 65 -8.69 -2.78 2.40
C ASP A 65 -7.67 -1.99 3.24
N VAL A 66 -6.66 -2.68 3.80
CA VAL A 66 -5.59 -2.06 4.59
C VAL A 66 -4.24 -2.37 3.99
N VAL A 67 -3.48 -1.32 3.76
CA VAL A 67 -2.06 -1.40 3.36
C VAL A 67 -1.21 -1.35 4.62
N PHE A 68 -0.33 -2.35 4.77
CA PHE A 68 0.66 -2.43 5.82
C PHE A 68 2.04 -2.04 5.30
N ALA A 69 2.91 -1.56 6.18
CA ALA A 69 4.29 -1.23 5.82
C ALA A 69 5.01 -2.47 5.24
N PRO A 70 5.56 -2.36 4.03
CA PRO A 70 6.25 -3.48 3.38
C PRO A 70 7.67 -3.70 3.90
N ALA A 71 8.19 -2.78 4.71
CA ALA A 71 9.53 -2.85 5.31
C ALA A 71 9.58 -1.98 6.57
N ASP A 72 10.61 -2.22 7.38
CA ASP A 72 11.01 -1.28 8.43
C ASP A 72 11.62 -0.04 7.78
N GLY A 73 11.33 1.14 8.29
CA GLY A 73 11.89 2.37 7.74
C GLY A 73 11.26 3.63 8.29
N ARG A 74 11.53 4.74 7.60
CA ARG A 74 10.97 6.04 7.91
C ARG A 74 10.05 6.48 6.78
N VAL A 75 8.88 6.98 7.11
CA VAL A 75 7.97 7.60 6.15
C VAL A 75 8.60 8.91 5.65
N GLU A 76 9.00 8.95 4.40
CA GLU A 76 9.62 10.14 3.78
C GLU A 76 8.57 11.03 3.13
N VAL A 77 7.54 10.43 2.54
CA VAL A 77 6.50 11.17 1.84
C VAL A 77 5.12 10.55 2.03
N THR A 78 4.13 11.41 2.22
CA THR A 78 2.70 11.07 2.18
C THR A 78 2.00 12.01 1.21
N MET A 79 1.12 11.47 0.37
CA MET A 79 0.33 12.30 -0.54
C MET A 79 -0.86 12.92 0.18
N VAL A 80 -1.20 14.16 -0.18
CA VAL A 80 -2.35 14.89 0.39
C VAL A 80 -3.66 14.12 0.23
N THR A 81 -3.81 13.39 -0.86
CA THR A 81 -4.95 12.53 -1.17
C THR A 81 -4.86 11.13 -0.57
N ASN A 82 -3.87 10.85 0.29
CA ASN A 82 -3.67 9.62 1.06
C ASN A 82 -3.53 8.32 0.25
N HIS A 83 -3.45 8.38 -1.08
CA HIS A 83 -3.38 7.19 -1.93
C HIS A 83 -1.97 6.60 -2.08
N ALA A 84 -0.93 7.31 -1.66
CA ALA A 84 0.44 6.82 -1.76
C ALA A 84 1.31 7.25 -0.59
N ILE A 85 2.24 6.36 -0.21
CA ILE A 85 3.20 6.55 0.87
C ILE A 85 4.57 6.05 0.41
N GLY A 86 5.61 6.86 0.63
CA GLY A 86 7.01 6.49 0.42
C GLY A 86 7.72 6.26 1.74
N ILE A 87 8.48 5.17 1.82
CA ILE A 87 9.24 4.75 3.00
C ILE A 87 10.69 4.60 2.58
N ARG A 88 11.62 5.19 3.34
CA ARG A 88 13.05 4.92 3.22
C ARG A 88 13.47 3.90 4.26
N THR A 89 14.02 2.79 3.80
CA THR A 89 14.57 1.74 4.65
C THR A 89 15.92 2.15 5.25
N ALA A 90 16.39 1.43 6.26
CA ALA A 90 17.66 1.77 6.93
C ALA A 90 18.88 1.60 6.00
N ASP A 91 18.81 0.70 5.03
CA ASP A 91 19.83 0.47 3.99
C ASP A 91 19.67 1.44 2.79
N GLY A 92 18.69 2.34 2.82
CA GLY A 92 18.50 3.44 1.87
C GLY A 92 17.67 3.10 0.64
N ALA A 93 16.89 2.01 0.63
CA ALA A 93 15.91 1.77 -0.42
C ALA A 93 14.70 2.70 -0.25
N ASP A 94 14.27 3.34 -1.34
CA ASP A 94 13.08 4.18 -1.39
C ASP A 94 11.89 3.37 -1.89
N VAL A 95 11.07 2.88 -0.96
CA VAL A 95 9.92 2.02 -1.25
C VAL A 95 8.67 2.86 -1.36
N LEU A 96 7.99 2.79 -2.50
CA LEU A 96 6.70 3.42 -2.75
C LEU A 96 5.59 2.37 -2.70
N VAL A 97 4.53 2.66 -1.95
CA VAL A 97 3.24 1.97 -2.05
C VAL A 97 2.22 2.96 -2.59
N HIS A 98 1.63 2.65 -3.73
CA HIS A 98 0.67 3.50 -4.43
C HIS A 98 -0.62 2.72 -4.68
N VAL A 99 -1.74 3.19 -4.17
CA VAL A 99 -3.04 2.51 -4.26
C VAL A 99 -3.87 3.11 -5.38
N GLY A 100 -4.18 2.26 -6.34
CA GLY A 100 -5.00 2.56 -7.50
C GLY A 100 -4.29 3.37 -8.58
N ILE A 101 -4.82 3.29 -9.78
CA ILE A 101 -4.34 4.04 -10.94
C ILE A 101 -5.21 5.28 -11.08
N ASP A 102 -4.57 6.46 -11.22
CA ASP A 102 -5.26 7.76 -11.33
C ASP A 102 -6.09 8.18 -10.10
N THR A 103 -5.99 7.48 -8.98
CA THR A 103 -6.78 7.72 -7.76
C THR A 103 -6.50 9.04 -7.07
N VAL A 104 -5.43 9.75 -7.46
CA VAL A 104 -5.22 11.16 -7.09
C VAL A 104 -6.43 12.04 -7.43
N LYS A 105 -7.17 11.69 -8.49
CA LYS A 105 -8.38 12.40 -8.95
C LYS A 105 -9.60 12.21 -8.02
N MET A 106 -9.51 11.30 -7.04
CA MET A 106 -10.56 11.07 -6.04
C MET A 106 -10.51 12.07 -4.88
N ASP A 107 -9.52 12.97 -4.84
CA ASP A 107 -9.34 13.98 -3.78
C ASP A 107 -9.34 13.37 -2.36
N GLY A 108 -8.77 12.19 -2.19
CA GLY A 108 -8.69 11.47 -0.92
C GLY A 108 -9.96 10.74 -0.49
N LYS A 109 -11.03 10.80 -1.27
CA LYS A 109 -12.28 10.10 -0.97
C LYS A 109 -12.08 8.58 -1.09
N GLY A 110 -12.37 7.85 -0.01
CA GLY A 110 -12.15 6.41 0.07
C GLY A 110 -10.76 6.03 0.56
N PHE A 111 -9.99 7.00 1.08
CA PHE A 111 -8.66 6.77 1.67
C PHE A 111 -8.57 7.34 3.07
N GLU A 112 -7.94 6.58 3.97
CA GLU A 112 -7.63 7.01 5.33
C GLU A 112 -6.19 6.65 5.64
N ARG A 113 -5.39 7.61 6.11
CA ARG A 113 -3.97 7.41 6.44
C ARG A 113 -3.78 7.33 7.94
N PHE A 114 -2.89 6.44 8.39
CA PHE A 114 -2.58 6.18 9.80
C PHE A 114 -1.19 6.63 10.23
N VAL A 115 -0.38 7.12 9.30
CA VAL A 115 1.01 7.55 9.55
C VAL A 115 1.28 8.91 8.89
N GLU A 116 2.25 9.63 9.43
CA GLU A 116 2.68 10.93 8.91
C GLU A 116 4.14 10.88 8.42
N ALA A 117 4.49 11.80 7.50
CA ALA A 117 5.87 11.97 7.08
C ALA A 117 6.76 12.27 8.27
N GLY A 118 7.92 11.62 8.35
CA GLY A 118 8.87 11.71 9.45
C GLY A 118 8.73 10.62 10.51
N GLU A 119 7.64 9.85 10.53
CA GLU A 119 7.46 8.75 11.47
C GLU A 119 8.28 7.51 11.08
N ASN A 120 8.79 6.80 12.09
CA ASN A 120 9.35 5.47 11.89
C ASN A 120 8.24 4.42 11.91
N VAL A 121 8.29 3.49 10.98
CA VAL A 121 7.35 2.38 10.86
C VAL A 121 8.09 1.05 10.85
N PHE A 122 7.41 0.00 11.29
CA PHE A 122 7.91 -1.36 11.20
C PHE A 122 7.08 -2.16 10.18
N ALA A 123 7.69 -3.15 9.55
CA ALA A 123 7.01 -4.03 8.60
C ALA A 123 5.76 -4.67 9.24
N GLY A 124 4.62 -4.54 8.56
CA GLY A 124 3.32 -4.95 9.07
C GLY A 124 2.56 -3.88 9.89
N GLN A 125 3.12 -2.70 10.12
CA GLN A 125 2.36 -1.59 10.70
C GLN A 125 1.33 -1.05 9.68
N PRO A 126 0.06 -0.78 10.07
CA PRO A 126 -0.91 -0.16 9.17
C PRO A 126 -0.42 1.21 8.69
N LEU A 127 -0.47 1.44 7.39
CA LEU A 127 -0.11 2.72 6.76
C LEU A 127 -1.34 3.52 6.34
N LEU A 128 -2.24 2.87 5.62
CA LEU A 128 -3.48 3.47 5.15
C LEU A 128 -4.55 2.40 4.95
N ALA A 129 -5.82 2.83 4.99
CA ALA A 129 -6.96 2.05 4.51
C ALA A 129 -7.52 2.68 3.23
N PHE A 130 -8.15 1.85 2.41
CA PHE A 130 -8.80 2.28 1.18
C PHE A 130 -10.04 1.45 0.90
N ASP A 131 -10.96 2.02 0.14
CA ASP A 131 -12.20 1.39 -0.29
C ASP A 131 -12.08 1.04 -1.78
N ALA A 132 -11.78 -0.23 -2.07
CA ALA A 132 -11.59 -0.71 -3.44
C ALA A 132 -12.86 -0.61 -4.28
N ASP A 133 -14.04 -0.87 -3.68
CA ASP A 133 -15.32 -0.77 -4.37
C ASP A 133 -15.58 0.69 -4.78
N ARG A 134 -15.29 1.62 -3.91
CA ARG A 134 -15.41 3.06 -4.19
C ARG A 134 -14.46 3.54 -5.28
N ILE A 135 -13.25 2.98 -5.33
CA ILE A 135 -12.30 3.25 -6.42
C ILE A 135 -12.89 2.80 -7.75
N VAL A 136 -13.42 1.58 -7.80
CA VAL A 136 -14.05 1.00 -9.01
C VAL A 136 -15.31 1.78 -9.40
N GLU A 137 -16.17 2.13 -8.45
CA GLU A 137 -17.38 2.94 -8.69
C GLU A 137 -17.05 4.34 -9.25
N ALA A 138 -15.91 4.90 -8.85
CA ALA A 138 -15.41 6.16 -9.39
C ALA A 138 -14.77 6.02 -10.79
N GLY A 139 -14.68 4.79 -11.32
CA GLY A 139 -14.15 4.50 -12.66
C GLY A 139 -12.62 4.34 -12.69
N PHE A 140 -11.97 4.10 -11.54
CA PHE A 140 -10.54 3.89 -11.43
C PHE A 140 -10.19 2.42 -11.17
N ASP A 141 -8.92 2.06 -11.44
CA ASP A 141 -8.39 0.72 -11.19
C ASP A 141 -7.81 0.66 -9.77
N PRO A 142 -8.22 -0.29 -8.91
CA PRO A 142 -7.74 -0.41 -7.53
C PRO A 142 -6.36 -1.07 -7.40
N THR A 143 -5.70 -1.42 -8.49
CA THR A 143 -4.38 -2.07 -8.47
C THR A 143 -3.40 -1.29 -7.59
N VAL A 144 -2.74 -2.00 -6.67
CA VAL A 144 -1.72 -1.43 -5.80
C VAL A 144 -0.34 -1.68 -6.42
N ILE A 145 0.50 -0.64 -6.44
CA ILE A 145 1.87 -0.72 -6.91
C ILE A 145 2.80 -0.69 -5.71
N VAL A 146 3.75 -1.62 -5.68
CA VAL A 146 4.86 -1.63 -4.74
C VAL A 146 6.15 -1.56 -5.54
N SER A 147 6.92 -0.51 -5.38
CA SER A 147 8.14 -0.30 -6.18
C SER A 147 9.27 0.29 -5.34
N VAL A 148 10.50 0.13 -5.83
CA VAL A 148 11.69 0.77 -5.31
C VAL A 148 12.06 1.89 -6.28
N THR A 149 11.83 3.13 -5.86
CA THR A 149 11.92 4.29 -6.76
C THR A 149 13.34 4.67 -7.13
N ASN A 150 14.33 4.29 -6.29
CA ASN A 150 15.76 4.42 -6.58
C ASN A 150 16.39 3.10 -7.08
N SER A 151 15.65 2.31 -7.85
CA SER A 151 16.09 1.02 -8.40
C SER A 151 17.12 1.13 -9.53
N ASP A 152 17.42 2.32 -10.02
CA ASP A 152 18.54 2.60 -10.90
C ASP A 152 19.91 2.52 -10.18
N GLU A 153 19.90 2.69 -8.86
CA GLU A 153 21.07 2.61 -7.99
C GLU A 153 21.18 1.26 -7.25
N ARG A 154 20.19 0.36 -7.41
CA ARG A 154 20.03 -0.87 -6.62
C ARG A 154 19.55 -2.04 -7.45
N ALA A 155 20.03 -3.24 -7.13
CA ALA A 155 19.46 -4.46 -7.68
C ALA A 155 18.11 -4.75 -7.02
N VAL A 156 17.06 -4.86 -7.81
CA VAL A 156 15.72 -5.22 -7.34
C VAL A 156 15.24 -6.46 -8.07
N ALA A 157 14.89 -7.49 -7.32
CA ALA A 157 14.39 -8.75 -7.86
C ALA A 157 13.00 -9.07 -7.29
N LEU A 158 12.06 -9.44 -8.15
CA LEU A 158 10.79 -10.03 -7.74
C LEU A 158 11.04 -11.46 -7.25
N VAL A 159 10.70 -11.74 -6.00
CA VAL A 159 10.95 -13.04 -5.35
C VAL A 159 9.67 -13.73 -4.89
N ALA A 160 8.52 -13.12 -5.17
CA ALA A 160 7.23 -13.64 -4.75
C ALA A 160 6.95 -15.01 -5.37
N GLU A 161 6.80 -16.02 -4.51
CA GLU A 161 6.42 -17.37 -4.88
C GLU A 161 5.17 -17.77 -4.11
N SER A 162 4.22 -18.37 -4.80
CA SER A 162 3.02 -18.92 -4.16
C SER A 162 2.67 -20.29 -4.75
N GLY A 163 2.43 -21.25 -3.87
CA GLY A 163 1.87 -22.54 -4.25
C GLY A 163 0.39 -22.47 -4.62
N THR A 164 -0.31 -21.40 -4.24
CA THR A 164 -1.73 -21.19 -4.54
C THR A 164 -1.88 -20.17 -5.65
N LYS A 165 -2.69 -20.53 -6.66
CA LYS A 165 -3.00 -19.63 -7.78
C LYS A 165 -4.51 -19.52 -7.96
N ILE A 166 -4.98 -18.33 -8.33
CA ILE A 166 -6.35 -18.06 -8.76
C ILE A 166 -6.27 -17.51 -10.18
N ASP A 167 -6.93 -18.15 -11.14
CA ASP A 167 -6.88 -17.80 -12.57
C ASP A 167 -5.45 -17.66 -13.12
N GLY A 168 -4.54 -18.51 -12.62
CA GLY A 168 -3.12 -18.50 -13.01
C GLY A 168 -2.25 -17.47 -12.28
N MET A 169 -2.83 -16.53 -11.52
CA MET A 169 -2.12 -15.51 -10.75
C MET A 169 -1.77 -16.02 -9.34
N PRO A 170 -0.51 -15.85 -8.88
CA PRO A 170 -0.12 -16.20 -7.53
C PRO A 170 -0.92 -15.43 -6.47
N LEU A 171 -1.49 -16.15 -5.50
CA LEU A 171 -2.13 -15.58 -4.31
C LEU A 171 -1.08 -15.39 -3.23
N LEU A 172 -0.87 -14.15 -2.80
CA LEU A 172 0.07 -13.77 -1.76
C LEU A 172 -0.65 -13.16 -0.57
N LYS A 173 -0.10 -13.39 0.62
CA LYS A 173 -0.61 -12.84 1.88
C LYS A 173 0.31 -11.75 2.40
N VAL A 174 -0.25 -10.86 3.22
CA VAL A 174 0.54 -9.86 3.95
C VAL A 174 1.71 -10.52 4.66
N GLY A 175 2.91 -9.95 4.46
CA GLY A 175 4.12 -10.42 5.10
C GLY A 175 4.88 -11.53 4.36
N GLU A 176 4.38 -12.01 3.22
CA GLU A 176 5.19 -12.85 2.34
C GLU A 176 6.20 -11.98 1.57
N PRO A 177 7.43 -12.48 1.32
CA PRO A 177 8.41 -11.72 0.55
C PRO A 177 7.90 -11.40 -0.87
N LEU A 178 8.02 -10.13 -1.28
CA LEU A 178 7.62 -9.65 -2.59
C LEU A 178 8.83 -9.33 -3.45
N LEU A 179 9.74 -8.48 -2.92
CA LEU A 179 10.96 -8.07 -3.60
C LEU A 179 12.18 -8.31 -2.70
N ARG A 180 13.34 -8.47 -3.34
CA ARG A 180 14.68 -8.36 -2.71
C ARG A 180 15.39 -7.16 -3.28
N VAL A 181 16.06 -6.40 -2.40
CA VAL A 181 16.80 -5.18 -2.75
C VAL A 181 18.24 -5.34 -2.30
N GLY A 182 19.19 -5.25 -3.23
CA GLY A 182 20.61 -5.40 -2.99
C GLY A 182 21.38 -4.08 -3.14
#